data_032970928435a137048bfc83c2d84a89
#
_entry.id   032970928435a137048bfc83c2d84a89
#
_cell.length_a   1.000
_cell.length_b   1.000
_cell.length_c   1.000
_cell.angle_alpha   90.00
_cell.angle_beta   90.00
_cell.angle_gamma   90.00
#
_symmetry.space_group_name_H-M   'P 1'
#
loop_
_entity.id
_entity.type
_entity.pdbx_description
1 polymer ?
#
loop_
_entity_poly.entity_id
_entity_poly.type
_entity_poly.pdbx_seq_one_letter_code
_entity_poly.pdbx_strand_id
1 'polypeptide(L)'
;MKLLKKITTFLSAIVVIALLVFVVCMQMYPENTSRVVGFRFYTVLTNSMEPIIPTYSLVFSKMIDEDEEIAPDTIVTFKANRFGQDILLTHYFRKTQEKDGVLYYRTQGATAPDYDNYETSRKDIIGKYVFHVPYLGKVFLFLKSKFGFVMYGELFVIWLINKTIKTRWDEKAREKRIKKKRAFTITELALEEGKDCLVLSGYLRNNMKKPVHFVMARLKFYDANHNLVKEDLWYLADKTYLKQDDMVKFEYLLLDYEG
;
A
#
# COMPACT_ATOMS: atom_id res chain seq x y z
N MET A 1 10.19 20.77 2.32
CA MET A 1 9.48 19.98 1.30
C MET A 1 9.63 18.46 1.43
N LYS A 2 10.83 17.86 1.57
CA LYS A 2 11.00 16.38 1.65
C LYS A 2 10.38 15.75 2.90
N LEU A 3 10.45 16.42 4.06
CA LEU A 3 9.88 15.94 5.32
C LEU A 3 8.34 15.95 5.26
N LEU A 4 7.75 17.03 4.75
CA LEU A 4 6.30 17.15 4.59
C LEU A 4 5.74 16.06 3.67
N LYS A 5 6.40 15.75 2.53
CA LYS A 5 6.02 14.64 1.64
C LYS A 5 6.09 13.27 2.34
N LYS A 6 7.08 13.04 3.21
CA LYS A 6 7.16 11.79 3.97
C LYS A 6 6.02 11.67 4.98
N ILE A 7 5.70 12.76 5.68
CA ILE A 7 4.60 12.81 6.65
C ILE A 7 3.26 12.57 5.94
N THR A 8 2.99 13.25 4.82
CA THR A 8 1.75 13.05 4.06
C THR A 8 1.61 11.64 3.52
N THR A 9 2.71 11.04 3.00
CA THR A 9 2.71 9.64 2.53
C THR A 9 2.47 8.67 3.68
N PHE A 10 3.05 8.91 4.84
CA PHE A 10 2.83 8.08 6.03
C PHE A 10 1.38 8.17 6.53
N LEU A 11 0.85 9.40 6.61
CA LEU A 11 -0.55 9.63 7.01
C LEU A 11 -1.53 8.98 6.02
N SER A 12 -1.30 9.13 4.71
CA SER A 12 -2.15 8.49 3.70
C SER A 12 -2.11 6.95 3.78
N ALA A 13 -0.95 6.38 4.08
CA ALA A 13 -0.83 4.94 4.28
C ALA A 13 -1.64 4.46 5.49
N ILE A 14 -1.59 5.19 6.62
CA ILE A 14 -2.40 4.89 7.80
C ILE A 14 -3.89 4.93 7.47
N VAL A 15 -4.35 5.98 6.78
CA VAL A 15 -5.76 6.11 6.38
C VAL A 15 -6.20 4.95 5.47
N VAL A 16 -5.38 4.57 4.50
CA VAL A 16 -5.67 3.43 3.61
C VAL A 16 -5.75 2.12 4.40
N ILE A 17 -4.81 1.88 5.30
CA ILE A 17 -4.83 0.67 6.15
C ILE A 17 -6.07 0.66 7.04
N ALA A 18 -6.41 1.78 7.67
CA ALA A 18 -7.60 1.90 8.53
C ALA A 18 -8.89 1.62 7.73
N LEU A 19 -8.99 2.15 6.50
CA LEU A 19 -10.12 1.87 5.62
C LEU A 19 -10.19 0.39 5.22
N LEU A 20 -9.07 -0.25 4.91
CA LEU A 20 -9.03 -1.68 4.59
C LEU A 20 -9.46 -2.53 5.79
N VAL A 21 -8.93 -2.24 6.98
CA VAL A 21 -9.33 -2.92 8.23
C VAL A 21 -10.82 -2.73 8.48
N PHE A 22 -11.33 -1.50 8.32
CA PHE A 22 -12.76 -1.21 8.46
C PHE A 22 -13.62 -2.04 7.49
N VAL A 23 -13.24 -2.11 6.20
CA VAL A 23 -13.97 -2.93 5.21
C VAL A 23 -13.95 -4.41 5.58
N VAL A 24 -12.81 -4.93 6.01
CA VAL A 24 -12.69 -6.33 6.46
C VAL A 24 -13.56 -6.58 7.70
N CYS A 25 -13.51 -5.69 8.70
CA CYS A 25 -14.34 -5.80 9.91
C CYS A 25 -15.84 -5.76 9.58
N MET A 26 -16.26 -4.86 8.68
CA MET A 26 -17.65 -4.78 8.21
C MET A 26 -18.10 -6.03 7.46
N GLN A 27 -17.17 -6.78 6.88
CA GLN A 27 -17.47 -8.00 6.15
C GLN A 27 -17.51 -9.23 7.06
N MET A 28 -16.60 -9.32 8.03
CA MET A 28 -16.47 -10.47 8.93
C MET A 28 -17.39 -10.35 10.16
N TYR A 29 -17.55 -9.13 10.67
CA TYR A 29 -18.30 -8.83 11.90
C TYR A 29 -19.26 -7.66 11.71
N PRO A 30 -20.24 -7.78 10.78
CA PRO A 30 -21.09 -6.64 10.38
C PRO A 30 -21.91 -6.06 11.54
N GLU A 31 -22.38 -6.88 12.45
CA GLU A 31 -23.20 -6.41 13.59
C GLU A 31 -22.36 -5.64 14.61
N ASN A 32 -21.22 -6.20 15.03
CA ASN A 32 -20.35 -5.56 16.00
C ASN A 32 -19.76 -4.25 15.46
N THR A 33 -19.29 -4.28 14.20
CA THR A 33 -18.71 -3.10 13.56
C THR A 33 -19.75 -1.99 13.40
N SER A 34 -20.97 -2.35 13.00
CA SER A 34 -22.07 -1.38 12.84
C SER A 34 -22.48 -0.75 14.18
N ARG A 35 -22.46 -1.50 15.27
CA ARG A 35 -22.74 -0.95 16.62
C ARG A 35 -21.69 0.08 17.04
N VAL A 36 -20.41 -0.22 16.79
CA VAL A 36 -19.32 0.71 17.14
C VAL A 36 -19.37 1.99 16.32
N VAL A 37 -19.67 1.87 15.02
CA VAL A 37 -19.70 3.01 14.08
C VAL A 37 -21.03 3.76 14.15
N GLY A 38 -22.10 3.13 14.61
CA GLY A 38 -23.46 3.68 14.66
C GLY A 38 -24.18 3.69 13.30
N PHE A 39 -23.56 3.16 12.26
CA PHE A 39 -24.11 3.11 10.90
C PHE A 39 -23.89 1.74 10.28
N ARG A 40 -24.82 1.37 9.41
CA ARG A 40 -24.71 0.18 8.56
C ARG A 40 -25.09 0.53 7.13
N PHE A 41 -24.50 -0.16 6.17
CA PHE A 41 -24.80 0.06 4.76
C PHE A 41 -25.16 -1.26 4.07
N TYR A 42 -26.08 -1.16 3.10
CA TYR A 42 -26.63 -2.28 2.36
C TYR A 42 -26.77 -1.94 0.89
N THR A 43 -26.68 -2.95 0.04
CA THR A 43 -27.04 -2.80 -1.37
C THR A 43 -28.48 -3.21 -1.57
N VAL A 44 -29.29 -2.31 -2.10
CA VAL A 44 -30.69 -2.59 -2.50
C VAL A 44 -30.68 -3.43 -3.76
N LEU A 45 -31.31 -4.60 -3.73
CA LEU A 45 -31.33 -5.55 -4.85
C LEU A 45 -32.67 -5.59 -5.58
N THR A 46 -33.72 -4.98 -5.01
CA THR A 46 -35.09 -4.99 -5.53
C THR A 46 -35.57 -3.58 -5.85
N ASN A 47 -36.62 -3.47 -6.66
CA ASN A 47 -37.22 -2.21 -7.05
C ASN A 47 -38.36 -1.74 -6.12
N SER A 48 -38.57 -2.39 -4.98
CA SER A 48 -39.69 -2.12 -4.06
C SER A 48 -39.71 -0.69 -3.50
N MET A 49 -38.57 0.00 -3.52
CA MET A 49 -38.44 1.39 -3.06
C MET A 49 -38.23 2.39 -4.20
N GLU A 50 -38.33 1.96 -5.47
CA GLU A 50 -38.29 2.92 -6.60
C GLU A 50 -39.56 3.80 -6.61
N PRO A 51 -39.44 5.06 -7.05
CA PRO A 51 -38.23 5.75 -7.50
C PRO A 51 -37.38 6.36 -6.37
N ILE A 52 -37.83 6.24 -5.11
CA ILE A 52 -37.22 6.91 -3.94
C ILE A 52 -35.78 6.40 -3.70
N ILE A 53 -35.59 5.09 -3.75
CA ILE A 53 -34.29 4.44 -3.64
C ILE A 53 -34.12 3.53 -4.87
N PRO A 54 -33.36 3.94 -5.87
CA PRO A 54 -33.15 3.12 -7.07
C PRO A 54 -32.47 1.78 -6.76
N THR A 55 -32.83 0.75 -7.53
CA THR A 55 -32.16 -0.56 -7.45
C THR A 55 -30.65 -0.41 -7.62
N TYR A 56 -29.88 -1.22 -6.90
CA TYR A 56 -28.43 -1.15 -6.77
C TYR A 56 -27.88 0.11 -6.11
N SER A 57 -28.70 0.88 -5.41
CA SER A 57 -28.20 1.93 -4.51
C SER A 57 -27.46 1.29 -3.34
N LEU A 58 -26.41 1.95 -2.86
CA LEU A 58 -25.83 1.68 -1.56
C LEU A 58 -26.54 2.57 -0.53
N VAL A 59 -27.33 1.94 0.34
CA VAL A 59 -28.12 2.63 1.37
C VAL A 59 -27.31 2.69 2.67
N PHE A 60 -27.32 3.85 3.31
CA PHE A 60 -26.75 4.08 4.62
C PHE A 60 -27.88 4.24 5.64
N SER A 61 -27.86 3.39 6.67
CA SER A 61 -28.84 3.40 7.76
C SER A 61 -28.14 3.65 9.08
N LYS A 62 -28.65 4.61 9.85
CA LYS A 62 -28.22 4.84 11.23
C LYS A 62 -28.84 3.74 12.12
N MET A 63 -27.99 3.11 12.92
CA MET A 63 -28.46 2.12 13.90
C MET A 63 -29.34 2.82 14.95
N ILE A 64 -30.38 2.13 15.40
CA ILE A 64 -31.31 2.63 16.41
C ILE A 64 -31.45 1.60 17.52
N ASP A 65 -31.56 2.07 18.76
CA ASP A 65 -31.80 1.22 19.92
C ASP A 65 -33.25 0.73 19.98
N GLU A 66 -33.52 -0.34 20.67
CA GLU A 66 -34.86 -0.96 20.72
C GLU A 66 -35.91 -0.07 21.36
N ASP A 67 -35.53 0.86 22.22
CA ASP A 67 -36.37 1.83 22.93
C ASP A 67 -36.57 3.14 22.11
N GLU A 68 -35.82 3.34 21.03
CA GLU A 68 -35.97 4.55 20.20
C GLU A 68 -37.28 4.50 19.41
N GLU A 69 -38.13 5.51 19.57
CA GLU A 69 -39.42 5.63 18.87
C GLU A 69 -39.21 5.85 17.36
N ILE A 70 -40.05 5.22 16.56
CA ILE A 70 -40.05 5.34 15.10
C ILE A 70 -41.32 6.03 14.64
N ALA A 71 -41.19 7.23 14.08
CA ALA A 71 -42.32 7.96 13.53
C ALA A 71 -42.88 7.25 12.29
N PRO A 72 -44.21 7.27 12.06
CA PRO A 72 -44.77 6.81 10.78
C PRO A 72 -44.10 7.46 9.58
N ASP A 73 -44.10 6.76 8.45
CA ASP A 73 -43.47 7.15 7.21
C ASP A 73 -41.92 7.25 7.22
N THR A 74 -41.31 6.83 8.32
CA THR A 74 -39.84 6.66 8.37
C THR A 74 -39.44 5.46 7.55
N ILE A 75 -38.41 5.63 6.69
CA ILE A 75 -37.80 4.51 5.97
C ILE A 75 -36.87 3.76 6.94
N VAL A 76 -37.16 2.49 7.16
CA VAL A 76 -36.44 1.63 8.09
C VAL A 76 -35.80 0.45 7.34
N THR A 77 -34.67 -0.02 7.85
CA THR A 77 -34.05 -1.29 7.44
C THR A 77 -34.30 -2.32 8.50
N PHE A 78 -34.86 -3.45 8.12
CA PHE A 78 -35.26 -4.51 9.03
C PHE A 78 -34.93 -5.91 8.50
N LYS A 79 -34.84 -6.88 9.40
CA LYS A 79 -34.73 -8.31 9.08
C LYS A 79 -36.14 -8.86 8.82
N ALA A 80 -36.30 -9.60 7.76
CA ALA A 80 -37.53 -10.32 7.45
C ALA A 80 -37.18 -11.76 7.07
N ASN A 81 -38.01 -12.71 7.49
CA ASN A 81 -37.89 -14.07 7.05
C ASN A 81 -38.68 -14.28 5.75
N ARG A 82 -37.99 -14.66 4.70
CA ARG A 82 -38.61 -14.97 3.40
C ARG A 82 -38.22 -16.35 2.96
N PHE A 83 -39.18 -17.24 2.89
CA PHE A 83 -38.96 -18.66 2.51
C PHE A 83 -37.90 -19.37 3.36
N GLY A 84 -37.88 -19.09 4.69
CA GLY A 84 -36.92 -19.69 5.59
C GLY A 84 -35.52 -19.05 5.58
N GLN A 85 -35.33 -17.97 4.84
CA GLN A 85 -34.09 -17.21 4.81
C GLN A 85 -34.28 -15.81 5.37
N ASP A 86 -33.38 -15.43 6.25
CA ASP A 86 -33.36 -14.07 6.77
C ASP A 86 -32.77 -13.13 5.72
N ILE A 87 -33.57 -12.16 5.32
CA ILE A 87 -33.20 -11.12 4.36
C ILE A 87 -33.27 -9.75 5.01
N LEU A 88 -32.55 -8.79 4.46
CA LEU A 88 -32.62 -7.39 4.86
C LEU A 88 -33.46 -6.62 3.85
N LEU A 89 -34.48 -5.95 4.36
CA LEU A 89 -35.37 -5.11 3.57
C LEU A 89 -35.29 -3.66 4.05
N THR A 90 -35.54 -2.73 3.13
CA THR A 90 -35.64 -1.29 3.43
C THR A 90 -36.95 -0.81 2.88
N HIS A 91 -37.91 -0.51 3.75
CA HIS A 91 -39.27 -0.05 3.41
C HIS A 91 -39.70 1.06 4.34
N TYR A 92 -40.84 1.69 4.05
CA TYR A 92 -41.47 2.62 4.94
C TYR A 92 -42.04 1.87 6.15
N PHE A 93 -41.84 2.35 7.37
CA PHE A 93 -42.64 2.01 8.51
C PHE A 93 -43.92 2.85 8.48
N ARG A 94 -45.10 2.23 8.53
CA ARG A 94 -46.35 2.94 8.40
C ARG A 94 -47.11 3.07 9.73
N LYS A 95 -47.22 1.98 10.45
CA LYS A 95 -47.95 1.94 11.75
C LYS A 95 -47.56 0.72 12.57
N THR A 96 -47.86 0.77 13.83
CA THR A 96 -47.90 -0.43 14.69
C THR A 96 -49.28 -1.08 14.60
N GLN A 97 -49.34 -2.39 14.75
CA GLN A 97 -50.54 -3.19 14.81
C GLN A 97 -50.37 -4.26 15.86
N GLU A 98 -51.32 -4.31 16.81
CA GLU A 98 -51.38 -5.39 17.79
C GLU A 98 -52.18 -6.56 17.23
N LYS A 99 -51.64 -7.76 17.37
CA LYS A 99 -52.28 -9.03 17.01
C LYS A 99 -51.90 -10.06 18.06
N ASP A 100 -52.90 -10.69 18.68
CA ASP A 100 -52.71 -11.74 19.71
C ASP A 100 -51.82 -11.28 20.89
N GLY A 101 -51.91 -10.01 21.27
CA GLY A 101 -51.11 -9.41 22.36
C GLY A 101 -49.67 -9.11 21.97
N VAL A 102 -49.30 -9.27 20.68
CA VAL A 102 -47.95 -8.95 20.15
C VAL A 102 -48.03 -7.72 19.27
N LEU A 103 -47.10 -6.79 19.48
CA LEU A 103 -47.03 -5.55 18.71
C LEU A 103 -46.13 -5.77 17.44
N TYR A 104 -46.73 -5.61 16.29
CA TYR A 104 -46.06 -5.69 14.98
C TYR A 104 -45.88 -4.32 14.33
N TYR A 105 -44.77 -4.12 13.67
CA TYR A 105 -44.42 -2.94 12.89
C TYR A 105 -44.75 -3.18 11.41
N ARG A 106 -45.82 -2.55 10.93
CA ARG A 106 -46.29 -2.72 9.54
C ARG A 106 -45.47 -1.87 8.61
N THR A 107 -44.79 -2.53 7.69
CA THR A 107 -43.94 -1.89 6.66
C THR A 107 -44.59 -1.95 5.29
N GLN A 108 -44.12 -1.12 4.35
CA GLN A 108 -44.67 -1.01 3.01
C GLN A 108 -43.60 -0.51 2.03
N GLY A 109 -43.46 -1.15 0.87
CA GLY A 109 -42.66 -0.64 -0.22
C GLY A 109 -43.19 0.68 -0.80
N ALA A 110 -42.36 1.45 -1.49
CA ALA A 110 -42.73 2.79 -1.98
C ALA A 110 -43.94 2.78 -2.94
N THR A 111 -44.05 1.75 -3.76
CA THR A 111 -45.12 1.61 -4.77
C THR A 111 -46.08 0.46 -4.49
N ALA A 112 -45.92 -0.21 -3.37
CA ALA A 112 -46.80 -1.31 -2.99
C ALA A 112 -48.19 -0.79 -2.56
N PRO A 113 -49.30 -1.35 -3.06
CA PRO A 113 -50.64 -0.94 -2.62
C PRO A 113 -50.95 -1.36 -1.19
N ASP A 114 -50.40 -2.49 -0.75
CA ASP A 114 -50.65 -3.09 0.54
C ASP A 114 -49.40 -3.10 1.45
N TYR A 115 -49.64 -3.32 2.74
CA TYR A 115 -48.54 -3.54 3.70
C TYR A 115 -47.85 -4.87 3.42
N ASP A 116 -46.57 -4.93 3.79
CA ASP A 116 -45.80 -6.17 3.75
C ASP A 116 -46.45 -7.25 4.62
N ASN A 117 -46.39 -8.50 4.20
CA ASN A 117 -46.93 -9.64 4.95
C ASN A 117 -45.98 -10.18 6.02
N TYR A 118 -44.89 -9.43 6.35
CA TYR A 118 -43.95 -9.85 7.36
C TYR A 118 -44.47 -9.47 8.77
N GLU A 119 -44.27 -10.39 9.72
CA GLU A 119 -44.50 -10.16 11.12
C GLU A 119 -43.28 -9.51 11.78
N THR A 120 -43.00 -8.26 11.40
CA THR A 120 -41.83 -7.51 11.84
C THR A 120 -42.03 -7.02 13.28
N SER A 121 -41.20 -7.47 14.21
CA SER A 121 -41.14 -6.97 15.58
C SER A 121 -40.17 -5.77 15.71
N ARG A 122 -40.18 -5.10 16.87
CA ARG A 122 -39.22 -4.01 17.11
C ARG A 122 -37.77 -4.46 17.00
N LYS A 123 -37.45 -5.68 17.44
CA LYS A 123 -36.10 -6.28 17.39
C LYS A 123 -35.61 -6.52 15.99
N ASP A 124 -36.50 -6.67 15.02
CA ASP A 124 -36.13 -6.89 13.62
C ASP A 124 -35.70 -5.60 12.94
N ILE A 125 -36.11 -4.44 13.49
CA ILE A 125 -35.78 -3.13 12.93
C ILE A 125 -34.36 -2.76 13.38
N ILE A 126 -33.44 -2.67 12.39
CA ILE A 126 -32.03 -2.48 12.64
C ILE A 126 -31.65 -1.00 12.64
N GLY A 127 -32.26 -0.20 11.77
CA GLY A 127 -31.87 1.21 11.64
C GLY A 127 -32.83 2.02 10.80
N LYS A 128 -32.68 3.34 10.89
CA LYS A 128 -33.38 4.33 10.07
C LYS A 128 -32.51 4.71 8.86
N TYR A 129 -33.13 4.81 7.69
CA TYR A 129 -32.50 5.30 6.49
C TYR A 129 -32.01 6.75 6.69
N VAL A 130 -30.80 7.06 6.19
CA VAL A 130 -30.25 8.42 6.21
C VAL A 130 -30.09 8.97 4.78
N PHE A 131 -29.35 8.23 3.95
CA PHE A 131 -29.18 8.58 2.54
C PHE A 131 -28.79 7.34 1.75
N HIS A 132 -28.77 7.49 0.44
CA HIS A 132 -28.25 6.45 -0.46
C HIS A 132 -27.37 7.07 -1.57
N VAL A 133 -26.51 6.24 -2.14
CA VAL A 133 -25.72 6.58 -3.33
C VAL A 133 -26.18 5.67 -4.47
N PRO A 134 -26.84 6.21 -5.51
CA PRO A 134 -27.34 5.41 -6.63
C PRO A 134 -26.21 4.63 -7.31
N TYR A 135 -26.50 3.39 -7.71
CA TYR A 135 -25.62 2.47 -8.43
C TYR A 135 -24.29 2.10 -7.75
N LEU A 136 -23.90 2.73 -6.65
CA LEU A 136 -22.66 2.40 -5.92
C LEU A 136 -22.70 0.96 -5.38
N GLY A 137 -23.88 0.44 -5.14
CA GLY A 137 -24.09 -0.96 -4.74
C GLY A 137 -23.56 -1.96 -5.78
N LYS A 138 -23.61 -1.65 -7.09
CA LYS A 138 -23.03 -2.50 -8.14
C LYS A 138 -21.52 -2.67 -7.96
N VAL A 139 -20.83 -1.55 -7.68
CA VAL A 139 -19.38 -1.56 -7.40
C VAL A 139 -19.09 -2.39 -6.16
N PHE A 140 -19.87 -2.20 -5.11
CA PHE A 140 -19.72 -2.93 -3.87
C PHE A 140 -19.93 -4.46 -4.05
N LEU A 141 -20.95 -4.86 -4.80
CA LEU A 141 -21.20 -6.26 -5.16
C LEU A 141 -20.06 -6.84 -6.00
N PHE A 142 -19.58 -6.08 -6.98
CA PHE A 142 -18.43 -6.50 -7.80
C PHE A 142 -17.19 -6.74 -6.93
N LEU A 143 -16.86 -5.79 -6.06
CA LEU A 143 -15.71 -5.91 -5.17
C LEU A 143 -15.78 -7.10 -4.21
N LYS A 144 -16.99 -7.52 -3.82
CA LYS A 144 -17.24 -8.73 -3.02
C LYS A 144 -17.29 -10.04 -3.83
N SER A 145 -17.37 -9.93 -5.14
CA SER A 145 -17.46 -11.11 -6.01
C SER A 145 -16.10 -11.78 -6.18
N LYS A 146 -16.12 -13.04 -6.68
CA LYS A 146 -14.90 -13.74 -7.08
C LYS A 146 -14.02 -12.95 -8.06
N PHE A 147 -14.65 -12.18 -8.95
CA PHE A 147 -13.93 -11.33 -9.92
C PHE A 147 -13.25 -10.15 -9.24
N GLY A 148 -13.85 -9.57 -8.22
CA GLY A 148 -13.21 -8.55 -7.38
C GLY A 148 -11.95 -9.09 -6.68
N PHE A 149 -11.99 -10.31 -6.15
CA PHE A 149 -10.83 -10.95 -5.55
C PHE A 149 -9.69 -11.18 -6.55
N VAL A 150 -10.02 -11.64 -7.78
CA VAL A 150 -9.01 -11.77 -8.85
C VAL A 150 -8.38 -10.41 -9.16
N MET A 151 -9.18 -9.37 -9.32
CA MET A 151 -8.70 -8.00 -9.56
C MET A 151 -7.75 -7.52 -8.43
N TYR A 152 -8.06 -7.80 -7.16
CA TYR A 152 -7.15 -7.46 -6.05
C TYR A 152 -5.82 -8.19 -6.18
N GLY A 153 -5.83 -9.47 -6.56
CA GLY A 153 -4.62 -10.26 -6.83
C GLY A 153 -3.77 -9.64 -7.94
N GLU A 154 -4.39 -9.28 -9.05
CA GLU A 154 -3.71 -8.63 -10.18
C GLU A 154 -3.08 -7.29 -9.78
N LEU A 155 -3.82 -6.44 -9.08
CA LEU A 155 -3.30 -5.15 -8.60
C LEU A 155 -2.13 -5.34 -7.64
N PHE A 156 -2.18 -6.35 -6.78
CA PHE A 156 -1.08 -6.68 -5.88
C PHE A 156 0.16 -7.14 -6.65
N VAL A 157 0.01 -7.99 -7.66
CA VAL A 157 1.11 -8.43 -8.52
C VAL A 157 1.73 -7.24 -9.28
N ILE A 158 0.91 -6.37 -9.86
CA ILE A 158 1.38 -5.15 -10.53
C ILE A 158 2.15 -4.25 -9.55
N TRP A 159 1.67 -4.10 -8.32
CA TRP A 159 2.36 -3.33 -7.28
C TRP A 159 3.72 -3.93 -6.94
N LEU A 160 3.82 -5.26 -6.79
CA LEU A 160 5.09 -5.96 -6.55
C LEU A 160 6.09 -5.76 -7.69
N ILE A 161 5.63 -5.90 -8.94
CA ILE A 161 6.46 -5.70 -10.14
C ILE A 161 7.00 -4.25 -10.15
N ASN A 162 6.13 -3.27 -9.98
CA ASN A 162 6.52 -1.86 -9.95
C ASN A 162 7.51 -1.55 -8.82
N LYS A 163 7.30 -2.12 -7.62
CA LYS A 163 8.23 -1.97 -6.49
C LYS A 163 9.60 -2.55 -6.83
N THR A 164 9.65 -3.76 -7.42
CA THR A 164 10.90 -4.43 -7.78
C THR A 164 11.66 -3.67 -8.87
N ILE A 165 10.96 -3.21 -9.91
CA ILE A 165 11.54 -2.41 -10.99
C ILE A 165 12.13 -1.11 -10.43
N LYS A 166 11.38 -0.39 -9.59
CA LYS A 166 11.84 0.86 -8.98
C LYS A 166 13.08 0.66 -8.13
N THR A 167 13.13 -0.39 -7.31
CA THR A 167 14.29 -0.71 -6.47
C THR A 167 15.53 -0.95 -7.33
N ARG A 168 15.43 -1.76 -8.41
CA ARG A 168 16.54 -2.02 -9.33
C ARG A 168 17.01 -0.77 -10.06
N TRP A 169 16.10 0.13 -10.42
CA TRP A 169 16.47 1.39 -11.08
C TRP A 169 17.17 2.34 -10.11
N ASP A 170 16.71 2.42 -8.86
CA ASP A 170 17.33 3.26 -7.82
C ASP A 170 18.73 2.74 -7.47
N GLU A 171 18.95 1.42 -7.43
CA GLU A 171 20.25 0.81 -7.23
C GLU A 171 21.21 1.15 -8.39
N LYS A 172 20.79 0.93 -9.64
CA LYS A 172 21.59 1.29 -10.82
C LYS A 172 21.90 2.79 -10.89
N ALA A 173 20.94 3.64 -10.53
CA ALA A 173 21.15 5.09 -10.46
C ALA A 173 22.14 5.46 -9.36
N ARG A 174 22.09 4.78 -8.21
CA ARG A 174 23.03 4.95 -7.10
C ARG A 174 24.46 4.54 -7.50
N GLU A 175 24.61 3.36 -8.14
CA GLU A 175 25.90 2.90 -8.64
C GLU A 175 26.50 3.88 -9.65
N LYS A 176 25.69 4.35 -10.62
CA LYS A 176 26.15 5.36 -11.61
C LYS A 176 26.59 6.66 -10.91
N ARG A 177 25.88 7.10 -9.85
CA ARG A 177 26.26 8.29 -9.07
C ARG A 177 27.55 8.08 -8.29
N ILE A 178 27.76 6.89 -7.72
CA ILE A 178 28.98 6.54 -6.98
C ILE A 178 30.16 6.51 -7.96
N LYS A 179 30.03 5.83 -9.11
CA LYS A 179 31.06 5.82 -10.17
C LYS A 179 31.40 7.24 -10.66
N LYS A 180 30.39 8.10 -10.86
CA LYS A 180 30.57 9.49 -11.30
C LYS A 180 31.21 10.41 -10.24
N LYS A 181 31.10 10.04 -8.94
CA LYS A 181 31.70 10.82 -7.84
C LYS A 181 33.13 10.42 -7.50
N ARG A 182 33.61 9.29 -7.98
CA ARG A 182 35.01 8.88 -7.79
C ARG A 182 35.88 9.77 -8.65
N ALA A 183 36.79 10.51 -8.04
CA ALA A 183 37.73 11.35 -8.73
C ALA A 183 38.64 10.52 -9.68
N PHE A 184 39.00 9.32 -9.23
CA PHE A 184 39.83 8.38 -9.94
C PHE A 184 39.23 6.98 -9.90
N THR A 185 39.55 6.17 -10.90
CA THR A 185 39.29 4.73 -10.93
C THR A 185 40.58 4.01 -11.19
N ILE A 186 40.86 2.96 -10.41
CA ILE A 186 41.95 2.01 -10.68
C ILE A 186 41.31 0.78 -11.32
N THR A 187 41.88 0.32 -12.40
CA THR A 187 41.50 -0.89 -13.13
C THR A 187 42.72 -1.80 -13.36
N GLU A 188 42.43 -3.08 -13.60
CA GLU A 188 43.47 -4.09 -13.89
C GLU A 188 44.55 -4.14 -12.79
N LEU A 189 44.15 -4.02 -11.55
CA LEU A 189 45.06 -4.12 -10.42
C LEU A 189 45.58 -5.55 -10.32
N ALA A 190 46.89 -5.72 -10.44
CA ALA A 190 47.57 -7.00 -10.34
C ALA A 190 48.71 -6.91 -9.32
N LEU A 191 48.92 -8.00 -8.60
CA LEU A 191 50.08 -8.20 -7.72
C LEU A 191 50.86 -9.40 -8.22
N GLU A 192 52.11 -9.16 -8.63
CA GLU A 192 52.98 -10.19 -9.22
C GLU A 192 54.23 -10.38 -8.36
N GLU A 193 54.66 -11.63 -8.17
CA GLU A 193 55.92 -11.94 -7.50
C GLU A 193 57.10 -11.78 -8.47
N GLY A 194 57.99 -10.89 -8.12
CA GLY A 194 59.30 -10.75 -8.79
C GLY A 194 60.39 -11.57 -8.08
N LYS A 195 61.65 -11.50 -8.53
CA LYS A 195 62.76 -12.29 -7.96
C LYS A 195 63.05 -11.97 -6.51
N ASP A 196 62.89 -10.75 -6.03
CA ASP A 196 63.15 -10.30 -4.67
C ASP A 196 62.19 -9.16 -4.27
N CYS A 197 61.02 -9.10 -4.90
CA CYS A 197 60.07 -8.01 -4.70
C CYS A 197 58.65 -8.41 -5.11
N LEU A 198 57.67 -7.76 -4.54
CA LEU A 198 56.30 -7.78 -5.06
C LEU A 198 56.06 -6.54 -5.94
N VAL A 199 55.46 -6.74 -7.10
CA VAL A 199 55.14 -5.69 -8.05
C VAL A 199 53.63 -5.49 -8.04
N LEU A 200 53.15 -4.34 -7.53
CA LEU A 200 51.75 -3.94 -7.64
C LEU A 200 51.63 -3.06 -8.90
N SER A 201 50.86 -3.50 -9.88
CA SER A 201 50.62 -2.77 -11.11
C SER A 201 49.12 -2.52 -11.34
N GLY A 202 48.81 -1.54 -12.18
CA GLY A 202 47.45 -1.23 -12.57
C GLY A 202 47.35 0.01 -13.44
N TYR A 203 46.12 0.38 -13.78
CA TYR A 203 45.86 1.60 -14.55
C TYR A 203 45.04 2.58 -13.71
N LEU A 204 45.50 3.84 -13.65
CA LEU A 204 44.77 4.96 -13.01
C LEU A 204 44.04 5.74 -14.10
N ARG A 205 42.73 5.92 -13.96
CA ARG A 205 41.90 6.76 -14.83
C ARG A 205 41.43 8.01 -14.11
N ASN A 206 41.58 9.17 -14.75
CA ASN A 206 41.00 10.42 -14.25
C ASN A 206 39.53 10.57 -14.65
N ASN A 207 38.62 10.56 -13.69
CA ASN A 207 37.18 10.77 -13.95
C ASN A 207 36.75 12.22 -13.76
N MET A 208 37.66 13.12 -13.38
CA MET A 208 37.35 14.51 -13.15
C MET A 208 37.41 15.30 -14.47
N LYS A 209 36.58 16.33 -14.57
CA LYS A 209 36.59 17.24 -15.74
C LYS A 209 37.86 18.10 -15.81
N LYS A 210 38.58 18.24 -14.70
CA LYS A 210 39.84 19.00 -14.64
C LYS A 210 41.01 18.04 -14.87
N PRO A 211 41.97 18.45 -15.65
CA PRO A 211 43.22 17.70 -15.78
C PRO A 211 44.00 17.75 -14.46
N VAL A 212 44.70 16.66 -14.19
CA VAL A 212 45.47 16.48 -12.94
C VAL A 212 46.84 15.91 -13.21
N HIS A 213 47.76 16.14 -12.29
CA HIS A 213 49.11 15.59 -12.24
C HIS A 213 49.48 15.35 -10.78
N PHE A 214 50.54 14.61 -10.52
CA PHE A 214 50.98 14.24 -9.17
C PHE A 214 49.90 13.52 -8.36
N VAL A 215 49.28 12.49 -8.91
CA VAL A 215 48.31 11.69 -8.18
C VAL A 215 49.04 10.69 -7.28
N MET A 216 48.86 10.82 -5.97
CA MET A 216 49.42 9.92 -4.99
C MET A 216 48.35 9.00 -4.40
N ALA A 217 48.71 7.77 -4.15
CA ALA A 217 47.91 6.83 -3.36
C ALA A 217 48.64 6.45 -2.07
N ARG A 218 47.86 6.20 -1.07
CA ARG A 218 48.32 5.60 0.19
C ARG A 218 48.10 4.11 0.10
N LEU A 219 49.20 3.37 0.03
CA LEU A 219 49.17 1.91 -0.01
C LEU A 219 49.27 1.38 1.40
N LYS A 220 48.40 0.42 1.74
CA LYS A 220 48.40 -0.25 3.03
C LYS A 220 48.47 -1.75 2.81
N PHE A 221 49.44 -2.38 3.40
CA PHE A 221 49.68 -3.80 3.33
C PHE A 221 49.28 -4.45 4.64
N TYR A 222 48.54 -5.52 4.56
CA TYR A 222 48.03 -6.27 5.73
C TYR A 222 48.51 -7.71 5.65
N ASP A 223 48.78 -8.29 6.83
CA ASP A 223 49.03 -9.73 6.96
C ASP A 223 47.77 -10.58 6.80
N ALA A 224 47.91 -11.90 6.85
CA ALA A 224 46.80 -12.85 6.78
C ALA A 224 45.79 -12.69 7.93
N ASN A 225 46.19 -12.05 9.04
CA ASN A 225 45.35 -11.77 10.20
C ASN A 225 44.74 -10.38 10.18
N HIS A 226 44.82 -9.66 9.04
CA HIS A 226 44.33 -8.28 8.84
C HIS A 226 45.05 -7.22 9.72
N ASN A 227 46.26 -7.47 10.21
CA ASN A 227 47.06 -6.46 10.86
C ASN A 227 47.81 -5.62 9.81
N LEU A 228 47.88 -4.33 10.04
CA LEU A 228 48.63 -3.42 9.17
C LEU A 228 50.13 -3.68 9.34
N VAL A 229 50.79 -4.15 8.28
CA VAL A 229 52.23 -4.47 8.30
C VAL A 229 53.05 -3.28 7.77
N LYS A 230 52.57 -2.64 6.69
CA LYS A 230 53.30 -1.51 6.07
C LYS A 230 52.30 -0.50 5.53
N GLU A 231 52.65 0.76 5.61
CA GLU A 231 51.95 1.87 4.95
C GLU A 231 52.96 2.69 4.16
N ASP A 232 52.64 3.00 2.91
CA ASP A 232 53.50 3.77 2.03
C ASP A 232 52.71 4.77 1.18
N LEU A 233 53.37 5.83 0.76
CA LEU A 233 52.83 6.84 -0.15
C LEU A 233 53.53 6.75 -1.49
N TRP A 234 52.79 6.49 -2.55
CA TRP A 234 53.34 6.29 -3.88
C TRP A 234 52.66 7.12 -4.95
N TYR A 235 53.41 7.64 -5.91
CA TYR A 235 52.88 8.36 -7.05
C TYR A 235 52.30 7.39 -8.09
N LEU A 236 51.00 7.39 -8.29
CA LEU A 236 50.33 6.65 -9.38
C LEU A 236 50.45 7.36 -10.72
N ALA A 237 50.53 8.69 -10.70
CA ALA A 237 50.85 9.52 -11.88
C ALA A 237 51.76 10.65 -11.44
N ASP A 238 53.02 10.56 -11.77
CA ASP A 238 54.06 11.52 -11.38
C ASP A 238 54.03 12.78 -12.28
N LYS A 239 54.58 12.72 -13.44
CA LYS A 239 54.73 13.90 -14.35
C LYS A 239 53.68 13.95 -15.45
N THR A 240 52.87 12.95 -15.57
CA THR A 240 51.89 12.83 -16.65
C THR A 240 50.67 13.72 -16.33
N TYR A 241 50.32 14.56 -17.32
CA TYR A 241 49.15 15.42 -17.24
C TYR A 241 47.94 14.64 -17.75
N LEU A 242 47.12 14.11 -16.81
CA LEU A 242 45.98 13.30 -17.11
C LEU A 242 44.75 14.17 -17.33
N LYS A 243 44.26 14.26 -18.56
CA LYS A 243 42.98 14.86 -18.90
C LYS A 243 41.80 13.97 -18.43
N GLN A 244 40.61 14.44 -18.59
CA GLN A 244 39.42 13.62 -18.33
C GLN A 244 39.46 12.35 -19.19
N ASP A 245 39.19 11.22 -18.55
CA ASP A 245 39.16 9.87 -19.14
C ASP A 245 40.51 9.30 -19.57
N ASP A 246 41.61 10.07 -19.46
CA ASP A 246 42.98 9.53 -19.69
C ASP A 246 43.31 8.45 -18.65
N MET A 247 44.11 7.48 -19.10
CA MET A 247 44.59 6.37 -18.27
C MET A 247 46.13 6.38 -18.27
N VAL A 248 46.71 6.08 -17.11
CA VAL A 248 48.16 5.89 -16.98
C VAL A 248 48.41 4.58 -16.22
N LYS A 249 49.41 3.80 -16.74
CA LYS A 249 49.88 2.63 -16.02
C LYS A 249 50.79 3.08 -14.88
N PHE A 250 50.65 2.46 -13.73
CA PHE A 250 51.53 2.61 -12.58
C PHE A 250 52.08 1.26 -12.15
N GLU A 251 53.28 1.28 -11.58
CA GLU A 251 53.93 0.15 -10.99
C GLU A 251 54.55 0.56 -9.65
N TYR A 252 54.33 -0.22 -8.60
CA TYR A 252 54.93 -0.05 -7.30
C TYR A 252 55.74 -1.29 -6.95
N LEU A 253 56.97 -1.11 -6.58
CA LEU A 253 57.87 -2.18 -6.18
C LEU A 253 57.95 -2.22 -4.67
N LEU A 254 57.47 -3.30 -4.07
CA LEU A 254 57.65 -3.58 -2.64
C LEU A 254 58.92 -4.44 -2.51
N LEU A 255 60.04 -3.78 -2.12
CA LEU A 255 61.29 -4.43 -1.76
C LEU A 255 61.23 -4.97 -0.34
N ASP A 256 62.06 -5.93 0.00
CA ASP A 256 62.16 -6.56 1.32
C ASP A 256 60.87 -7.28 1.75
N TYR A 257 60.27 -8.02 0.84
CA TYR A 257 59.20 -8.94 1.18
C TYR A 257 59.81 -10.27 1.63
N GLU A 258 59.86 -10.50 2.96
CA GLU A 258 60.05 -11.82 3.55
C GLU A 258 58.65 -12.47 3.62
N GLY A 259 58.45 -13.51 2.77
CA GLY A 259 57.21 -14.26 2.65
C GLY A 259 56.85 -15.10 3.86
#